data_f9171a91853f04eb250970b3d554e142
#
_entry.id   f9171a91853f04eb250970b3d554e142
#
_cell.length_a   1.000
_cell.length_b   1.000
_cell.length_c   1.000
_cell.angle_alpha   90.00
_cell.angle_beta   90.00
_cell.angle_gamma   90.00
#
_symmetry.space_group_name_H-M   'P 1'
#
loop_
_entity.id
_entity.type
_entity.pdbx_description
1 polymer ?
#
loop_
_entity_poly.entity_id
_entity_poly.type
_entity_poly.pdbx_seq_one_letter_code
_entity_poly.pdbx_strand_id
1 'polypeptide(L)'
;MANISARRSVMTLFSSPACALSHGARLVIYEKGIGADIEFYDPNDPPEDLLELNPSGTSPTLIERDLVLYDSRIIMEYLDERFPHPPLHQMDPVSRANTRMLIKRIDQDWYQLMDEIQFSGEKKAARAKKMLKESILSAEPVFASRTYFMSDEFSLTDCVLAPLLWRLPSLGIDLSTPSGAITGYAQRLFKRNAFKLSLSDVEKTMADAHYK
;
A
#
# COMPACT_ATOMS: atom_id res chain seq x y z
N MET A 1 -3.98 8.97 -30.43
CA MET A 1 -5.15 9.02 -29.51
C MET A 1 -5.53 7.59 -29.17
N ALA A 2 -5.02 7.05 -28.06
CA ALA A 2 -5.47 5.78 -27.56
C ALA A 2 -6.93 5.96 -27.08
N ASN A 3 -7.76 5.04 -27.48
CA ASN A 3 -9.21 5.16 -27.43
C ASN A 3 -9.71 5.11 -25.98
N ILE A 4 -9.96 6.27 -25.34
CA ILE A 4 -10.54 6.40 -23.98
C ILE A 4 -11.82 5.51 -23.84
N SER A 5 -12.58 5.33 -24.93
CA SER A 5 -13.78 4.49 -24.91
C SER A 5 -13.47 2.99 -24.78
N ALA A 6 -12.30 2.52 -25.23
CA ALA A 6 -11.89 1.12 -25.08
C ALA A 6 -11.42 0.82 -23.63
N ARG A 7 -10.81 1.78 -22.95
CA ARG A 7 -10.39 1.65 -21.54
C ARG A 7 -11.58 1.59 -20.56
N ARG A 8 -12.72 2.18 -20.91
CA ARG A 8 -13.96 2.13 -20.11
C ARG A 8 -14.58 0.74 -19.98
N SER A 9 -14.14 -0.23 -20.78
CA SER A 9 -14.66 -1.61 -20.73
C SER A 9 -13.89 -2.51 -19.75
N VAL A 10 -12.65 -2.14 -19.40
CA VAL A 10 -11.77 -2.91 -18.50
C VAL A 10 -11.37 -1.99 -17.34
N MET A 11 -11.39 -2.53 -16.12
CA MET A 11 -10.88 -1.82 -14.95
C MET A 11 -9.38 -1.58 -15.12
N THR A 12 -8.93 -0.33 -14.99
CA THR A 12 -7.52 0.06 -15.16
C THR A 12 -7.01 0.79 -13.92
N LEU A 13 -5.86 0.37 -13.41
CA LEU A 13 -5.15 1.05 -12.32
C LEU A 13 -3.88 1.71 -12.86
N PHE A 14 -3.86 3.03 -12.93
CA PHE A 14 -2.62 3.80 -13.13
C PHE A 14 -1.81 3.81 -11.84
N SER A 15 -0.55 3.40 -11.94
CA SER A 15 0.27 3.09 -10.78
C SER A 15 1.71 3.57 -10.95
N SER A 16 2.19 4.40 -10.03
CA SER A 16 3.62 4.66 -9.94
C SER A 16 4.37 3.41 -9.44
N PRO A 17 5.49 3.02 -10.09
CA PRO A 17 6.21 1.79 -9.75
C PRO A 17 6.88 1.81 -8.37
N ALA A 18 7.19 2.98 -7.81
CA ALA A 18 7.86 3.11 -6.51
C ALA A 18 6.90 3.50 -5.37
N CYS A 19 5.67 3.90 -5.66
CA CYS A 19 4.73 4.46 -4.69
C CYS A 19 4.14 3.38 -3.77
N ALA A 20 4.27 3.54 -2.46
CA ALA A 20 3.72 2.63 -1.47
C ALA A 20 2.18 2.60 -1.48
N LEU A 21 1.54 3.76 -1.72
CA LEU A 21 0.09 3.87 -1.82
C LEU A 21 -0.45 3.09 -3.03
N SER A 22 0.23 3.20 -4.18
CA SER A 22 -0.10 2.42 -5.38
C SER A 22 0.12 0.93 -5.16
N HIS A 23 1.18 0.54 -4.46
CA HIS A 23 1.43 -0.87 -4.12
C HIS A 23 0.29 -1.45 -3.27
N GLY A 24 -0.24 -0.69 -2.29
CA GLY A 24 -1.40 -1.13 -1.50
C GLY A 24 -2.62 -1.44 -2.37
N ALA A 25 -2.95 -0.57 -3.34
CA ALA A 25 -4.05 -0.79 -4.27
C ALA A 25 -3.82 -2.03 -5.16
N ARG A 26 -2.60 -2.20 -5.71
CA ARG A 26 -2.23 -3.41 -6.47
C ARG A 26 -2.35 -4.68 -5.63
N LEU A 27 -1.91 -4.62 -4.36
CA LEU A 27 -2.00 -5.77 -3.46
C LEU A 27 -3.45 -6.20 -3.25
N VAL A 28 -4.39 -5.27 -3.07
CA VAL A 28 -5.82 -5.57 -2.98
C VAL A 28 -6.34 -6.24 -4.26
N ILE A 29 -5.97 -5.72 -5.45
CA ILE A 29 -6.34 -6.32 -6.74
C ILE A 29 -5.91 -7.79 -6.79
N TYR A 30 -4.66 -8.11 -6.43
CA TYR A 30 -4.15 -9.48 -6.46
C TYR A 30 -4.71 -10.37 -5.35
N GLU A 31 -4.94 -9.85 -4.13
CA GLU A 31 -5.56 -10.62 -3.04
C GLU A 31 -6.99 -11.04 -3.36
N LYS A 32 -7.70 -10.20 -4.11
CA LYS A 32 -9.09 -10.47 -4.53
C LYS A 32 -9.18 -11.18 -5.88
N GLY A 33 -8.06 -11.40 -6.57
CA GLY A 33 -8.05 -12.02 -7.90
C GLY A 33 -8.80 -11.21 -8.95
N ILE A 34 -8.80 -9.87 -8.84
CA ILE A 34 -9.50 -8.99 -9.75
C ILE A 34 -8.74 -8.90 -11.08
N GLY A 35 -9.44 -9.13 -12.18
CA GLY A 35 -8.93 -8.88 -13.54
C GLY A 35 -8.93 -7.37 -13.82
N ALA A 36 -7.80 -6.70 -13.57
CA ALA A 36 -7.61 -5.30 -13.85
C ALA A 36 -6.29 -5.09 -14.60
N ASP A 37 -6.27 -4.15 -15.54
CA ASP A 37 -5.04 -3.73 -16.20
C ASP A 37 -4.27 -2.78 -15.27
N ILE A 38 -2.99 -3.05 -15.06
CA ILE A 38 -2.12 -2.19 -14.25
C ILE A 38 -1.17 -1.46 -15.19
N GLU A 39 -1.36 -0.15 -15.31
CA GLU A 39 -0.53 0.71 -16.13
C GLU A 39 0.48 1.47 -15.28
N PHE A 40 1.76 1.10 -15.42
CA PHE A 40 2.83 1.82 -14.75
C PHE A 40 3.22 3.07 -15.53
N TYR A 41 3.42 4.19 -14.82
CA TYR A 41 3.86 5.45 -15.40
C TYR A 41 4.86 6.18 -14.49
N ASP A 42 5.64 7.10 -15.08
CA ASP A 42 6.49 8.02 -14.34
C ASP A 42 5.65 9.18 -13.77
N PRO A 43 5.60 9.37 -12.45
CA PRO A 43 4.86 10.50 -11.85
C PRO A 43 5.34 11.89 -12.30
N ASN A 44 6.58 12.00 -12.83
CA ASN A 44 7.11 13.25 -13.37
C ASN A 44 6.67 13.51 -14.82
N ASP A 45 6.14 12.48 -15.51
CA ASP A 45 5.65 12.55 -16.89
C ASP A 45 4.37 11.71 -17.02
N PRO A 46 3.26 12.13 -16.37
CA PRO A 46 2.01 11.39 -16.41
C PRO A 46 1.39 11.44 -17.82
N PRO A 47 0.80 10.32 -18.29
CA PRO A 47 0.18 10.27 -19.62
C PRO A 47 -1.01 11.24 -19.75
N GLU A 48 -1.19 11.80 -20.96
CA GLU A 48 -2.23 12.80 -21.24
C GLU A 48 -3.64 12.28 -20.87
N ASP A 49 -3.94 11.03 -21.18
CA ASP A 49 -5.23 10.41 -20.87
C ASP A 49 -5.50 10.23 -19.38
N LEU A 50 -4.45 10.05 -18.58
CA LEU A 50 -4.56 10.10 -17.13
C LEU A 50 -4.89 11.53 -16.67
N LEU A 51 -4.21 12.54 -17.22
CA LEU A 51 -4.43 13.94 -16.86
C LEU A 51 -5.83 14.46 -17.26
N GLU A 52 -6.40 13.94 -18.35
CA GLU A 52 -7.80 14.23 -18.72
C GLU A 52 -8.80 13.73 -17.68
N LEU A 53 -8.52 12.60 -17.01
CA LEU A 53 -9.41 11.96 -16.04
C LEU A 53 -9.11 12.37 -14.61
N ASN A 54 -7.85 12.56 -14.29
CA ASN A 54 -7.35 13.05 -13.02
C ASN A 54 -6.31 14.15 -13.25
N PRO A 55 -6.73 15.43 -13.32
CA PRO A 55 -5.85 16.55 -13.62
C PRO A 55 -4.67 16.73 -12.64
N SER A 56 -4.76 16.16 -11.45
CA SER A 56 -3.65 16.17 -10.47
C SER A 56 -2.55 15.14 -10.79
N GLY A 57 -2.80 14.19 -11.70
CA GLY A 57 -1.85 13.15 -12.08
C GLY A 57 -1.39 12.26 -10.91
N THR A 58 -2.18 12.20 -9.83
CA THR A 58 -1.80 11.47 -8.61
C THR A 58 -1.86 9.95 -8.80
N SER A 59 -1.02 9.24 -8.08
CA SER A 59 -0.94 7.78 -8.05
C SER A 59 -1.33 7.23 -6.68
N PRO A 60 -2.16 6.18 -6.60
CA PRO A 60 -2.84 5.47 -7.71
C PRO A 60 -4.07 6.20 -8.22
N THR A 61 -4.44 5.94 -9.49
CA THR A 61 -5.74 6.32 -10.04
C THR A 61 -6.41 5.08 -10.63
N LEU A 62 -7.62 4.77 -10.17
CA LEU A 62 -8.44 3.65 -10.67
C LEU A 62 -9.53 4.19 -11.60
N ILE A 63 -9.69 3.53 -12.74
CA ILE A 63 -10.76 3.81 -13.70
C ILE A 63 -11.58 2.54 -13.88
N GLU A 64 -12.88 2.65 -13.66
CA GLU A 64 -13.86 1.62 -14.01
C GLU A 64 -15.08 2.26 -14.66
N ARG A 65 -15.25 2.11 -15.95
CA ARG A 65 -16.31 2.77 -16.75
C ARG A 65 -16.26 4.29 -16.61
N ASP A 66 -17.27 4.90 -15.99
CA ASP A 66 -17.36 6.34 -15.75
C ASP A 66 -16.86 6.76 -14.37
N LEU A 67 -16.46 5.77 -13.53
CA LEU A 67 -15.90 6.02 -12.21
C LEU A 67 -14.40 6.26 -12.30
N VAL A 68 -13.93 7.35 -11.69
CA VAL A 68 -12.52 7.67 -11.53
C VAL A 68 -12.25 7.91 -10.04
N LEU A 69 -11.34 7.13 -9.45
CA LEU A 69 -10.91 7.24 -8.07
C LEU A 69 -9.40 7.47 -8.00
N TYR A 70 -8.94 8.41 -7.18
CA TYR A 70 -7.53 8.79 -7.05
C TYR A 70 -7.01 8.89 -5.62
N ASP A 71 -7.74 8.36 -4.64
CA ASP A 71 -7.25 8.14 -3.28
C ASP A 71 -7.03 6.65 -3.04
N SER A 72 -5.82 6.26 -2.60
CA SER A 72 -5.45 4.86 -2.41
C SER A 72 -6.39 4.12 -1.45
N ARG A 73 -6.79 4.77 -0.35
CA ARG A 73 -7.61 4.12 0.69
C ARG A 73 -9.04 3.94 0.19
N ILE A 74 -9.56 4.93 -0.53
CA ILE A 74 -10.88 4.86 -1.18
C ILE A 74 -10.86 3.77 -2.26
N ILE A 75 -9.81 3.70 -3.08
CA ILE A 75 -9.66 2.64 -4.10
C ILE A 75 -9.67 1.26 -3.43
N MET A 76 -8.89 1.06 -2.37
CA MET A 76 -8.83 -0.23 -1.67
C MET A 76 -10.18 -0.63 -1.06
N GLU A 77 -10.91 0.30 -0.43
CA GLU A 77 -12.25 0.05 0.10
C GLU A 77 -13.26 -0.23 -1.02
N TYR A 78 -13.24 0.56 -2.10
CA TYR A 78 -14.08 0.35 -3.27
C TYR A 78 -13.89 -1.06 -3.86
N LEU A 79 -12.63 -1.49 -4.05
CA LEU A 79 -12.32 -2.82 -4.57
C LEU A 79 -12.83 -3.93 -3.64
N ASP A 80 -12.74 -3.75 -2.32
CA ASP A 80 -13.26 -4.71 -1.36
C ASP A 80 -14.78 -4.80 -1.36
N GLU A 81 -15.47 -3.68 -1.46
CA GLU A 81 -16.93 -3.62 -1.53
C GLU A 81 -17.48 -4.10 -2.88
N ARG A 82 -16.79 -3.77 -3.98
CA ARG A 82 -17.16 -4.15 -5.35
C ARG A 82 -17.00 -5.65 -5.60
N PHE A 83 -15.99 -6.25 -4.97
CA PHE A 83 -15.68 -7.68 -5.04
C PHE A 83 -15.66 -8.25 -3.61
N PRO A 84 -16.80 -8.61 -3.03
CA PRO A 84 -16.90 -8.90 -1.60
C PRO A 84 -16.17 -10.16 -1.14
N HIS A 85 -15.68 -11.00 -2.04
CA HIS A 85 -14.98 -12.24 -1.69
C HIS A 85 -13.58 -12.35 -2.32
N PRO A 86 -12.56 -12.76 -1.54
CA PRO A 86 -12.55 -12.86 -0.07
C PRO A 86 -12.68 -11.47 0.59
N PRO A 87 -13.37 -11.33 1.74
CA PRO A 87 -13.51 -10.04 2.41
C PRO A 87 -12.18 -9.61 3.02
N LEU A 88 -11.81 -8.34 2.87
CA LEU A 88 -10.67 -7.71 3.52
C LEU A 88 -11.10 -6.74 4.64
N HIS A 89 -12.38 -6.39 4.68
CA HIS A 89 -13.03 -5.69 5.78
C HIS A 89 -13.92 -6.63 6.59
N GLN A 90 -14.00 -6.38 7.89
CA GLN A 90 -14.97 -7.04 8.76
C GLN A 90 -16.40 -6.69 8.34
N MET A 91 -17.34 -7.61 8.59
CA MET A 91 -18.75 -7.44 8.17
C MET A 91 -19.50 -6.42 9.01
N ASP A 92 -19.18 -6.33 10.30
CA ASP A 92 -19.92 -5.46 11.22
C ASP A 92 -19.44 -4.00 11.16
N PRO A 93 -20.36 -3.02 11.36
CA PRO A 93 -20.05 -1.60 11.23
C PRO A 93 -19.03 -1.09 12.26
N VAL A 94 -19.01 -1.65 13.47
CA VAL A 94 -18.10 -1.20 14.54
C VAL A 94 -16.66 -1.60 14.19
N SER A 95 -16.43 -2.84 13.81
CA SER A 95 -15.11 -3.33 13.37
C SER A 95 -14.62 -2.58 12.12
N ARG A 96 -15.53 -2.30 11.17
CA ARG A 96 -15.18 -1.48 9.98
C ARG A 96 -14.74 -0.06 10.38
N ALA A 97 -15.46 0.58 11.30
CA ALA A 97 -15.09 1.91 11.78
C ALA A 97 -13.71 1.90 12.48
N ASN A 98 -13.46 0.89 13.32
CA ASN A 98 -12.18 0.73 14.01
C ASN A 98 -11.03 0.49 12.99
N THR A 99 -11.24 -0.33 11.97
CA THR A 99 -10.26 -0.54 10.90
C THR A 99 -9.94 0.76 10.15
N ARG A 100 -10.95 1.57 9.80
CA ARG A 100 -10.75 2.88 9.16
C ARG A 100 -9.97 3.85 10.06
N MET A 101 -10.28 3.89 11.35
CA MET A 101 -9.52 4.70 12.31
C MET A 101 -8.06 4.24 12.42
N LEU A 102 -7.84 2.94 12.44
CA LEU A 102 -6.49 2.35 12.48
C LEU A 102 -5.68 2.70 11.23
N ILE A 103 -6.26 2.52 10.05
CA ILE A 103 -5.63 2.89 8.77
C ILE A 103 -5.31 4.39 8.75
N LYS A 104 -6.27 5.23 9.17
CA LYS A 104 -6.04 6.68 9.26
C LYS A 104 -4.88 7.03 10.19
N ARG A 105 -4.74 6.33 11.31
CA ARG A 105 -3.62 6.51 12.24
C ARG A 105 -2.30 6.06 11.62
N ILE A 106 -2.26 4.92 10.92
CA ILE A 106 -1.06 4.46 10.19
C ILE A 106 -0.65 5.50 9.15
N ASP A 107 -1.59 6.09 8.42
CA ASP A 107 -1.30 7.15 7.45
C ASP A 107 -0.68 8.38 8.12
N GLN A 108 -1.23 8.82 9.23
CA GLN A 108 -0.76 10.01 9.95
C GLN A 108 0.58 9.80 10.68
N ASP A 109 0.74 8.63 11.32
CA ASP A 109 1.89 8.37 12.19
C ASP A 109 3.09 7.78 11.42
N TRP A 110 2.85 7.01 10.33
CA TRP A 110 3.91 6.26 9.64
C TRP A 110 4.11 6.68 8.18
N TYR A 111 3.03 6.79 7.39
CA TYR A 111 3.15 7.20 5.99
C TYR A 111 3.64 8.64 5.85
N GLN A 112 3.16 9.58 6.68
CA GLN A 112 3.66 10.96 6.67
C GLN A 112 5.16 11.04 7.01
N LEU A 113 5.62 10.23 7.98
CA LEU A 113 7.07 10.16 8.28
C LEU A 113 7.86 9.54 7.13
N MET A 114 7.30 8.53 6.45
CA MET A 114 7.94 7.95 5.26
C MET A 114 8.08 9.00 4.15
N ASP A 115 7.05 9.80 3.90
CA ASP A 115 7.09 10.91 2.94
C ASP A 115 8.13 11.97 3.35
N GLU A 116 8.21 12.31 4.64
CA GLU A 116 9.25 13.22 5.13
C GLU A 116 10.67 12.67 4.90
N ILE A 117 10.87 11.36 5.04
CA ILE A 117 12.19 10.74 4.76
C ILE A 117 12.53 10.86 3.28
N GLN A 118 11.57 10.70 2.39
CA GLN A 118 11.80 10.67 0.94
C GLN A 118 11.91 12.07 0.32
N PHE A 119 11.13 13.03 0.79
CA PHE A 119 10.90 14.31 0.10
C PHE A 119 11.38 15.54 0.88
N SER A 120 11.94 15.40 2.08
CA SER A 120 12.46 16.53 2.83
C SER A 120 14.00 16.62 2.81
N GLY A 121 14.54 17.76 3.28
CA GLY A 121 15.99 17.90 3.43
C GLY A 121 16.59 16.98 4.50
N GLU A 122 17.88 16.69 4.38
CA GLU A 122 18.63 15.68 5.15
C GLU A 122 18.36 15.71 6.67
N LYS A 123 18.37 16.88 7.29
CA LYS A 123 18.16 17.01 8.74
C LYS A 123 16.73 16.57 9.16
N LYS A 124 15.72 16.95 8.37
CA LYS A 124 14.32 16.57 8.62
C LYS A 124 14.10 15.09 8.35
N ALA A 125 14.67 14.58 7.27
CA ALA A 125 14.63 13.16 6.91
C ALA A 125 15.28 12.27 7.99
N ALA A 126 16.45 12.65 8.53
CA ALA A 126 17.12 11.93 9.61
C ALA A 126 16.26 11.87 10.89
N ARG A 127 15.59 12.98 11.23
CA ARG A 127 14.66 13.03 12.37
C ARG A 127 13.44 12.13 12.13
N ALA A 128 12.82 12.25 10.96
CA ALA A 128 11.63 11.44 10.59
C ALA A 128 11.98 9.94 10.60
N LYS A 129 13.15 9.55 10.10
CA LYS A 129 13.64 8.17 10.13
C LYS A 129 13.73 7.62 11.55
N LYS A 130 14.31 8.39 12.49
CA LYS A 130 14.37 8.00 13.89
C LYS A 130 12.99 7.85 14.49
N MET A 131 12.11 8.83 14.29
CA MET A 131 10.72 8.81 14.79
C MET A 131 9.93 7.63 14.25
N LEU A 132 10.01 7.35 12.94
CA LEU A 132 9.32 6.22 12.32
C LEU A 132 9.79 4.89 12.92
N LYS A 133 11.12 4.70 13.04
CA LYS A 133 11.69 3.50 13.67
C LYS A 133 11.16 3.31 15.08
N GLU A 134 11.27 4.33 15.93
CA GLU A 134 10.85 4.28 17.34
C GLU A 134 9.34 4.01 17.47
N SER A 135 8.52 4.65 16.63
CA SER A 135 7.08 4.47 16.62
C SER A 135 6.67 3.03 16.25
N ILE A 136 7.26 2.47 15.19
CA ILE A 136 6.96 1.08 14.78
C ILE A 136 7.47 0.09 15.83
N LEU A 137 8.67 0.28 16.40
CA LEU A 137 9.19 -0.58 17.46
C LEU A 137 8.31 -0.54 18.72
N SER A 138 7.75 0.62 19.08
CA SER A 138 6.82 0.73 20.20
C SER A 138 5.52 -0.05 20.01
N ALA A 139 5.14 -0.31 18.76
CA ALA A 139 3.98 -1.13 18.40
C ALA A 139 4.28 -2.65 18.37
N GLU A 140 5.50 -3.10 18.71
CA GLU A 140 5.88 -4.52 18.69
C GLU A 140 4.89 -5.44 19.43
N PRO A 141 4.34 -5.08 20.61
CA PRO A 141 3.34 -5.92 21.28
C PRO A 141 2.06 -6.14 20.44
N VAL A 142 1.70 -5.16 19.59
CA VAL A 142 0.56 -5.28 18.68
C VAL A 142 0.86 -6.29 17.59
N PHE A 143 2.06 -6.24 16.98
CA PHE A 143 2.50 -7.21 15.98
C PHE A 143 2.62 -8.64 16.52
N ALA A 144 2.93 -8.77 17.81
CA ALA A 144 3.03 -10.06 18.50
C ALA A 144 1.66 -10.64 18.91
N SER A 145 0.61 -9.83 18.95
CA SER A 145 -0.66 -10.21 19.60
C SER A 145 -1.49 -11.21 18.79
N ARG A 146 -1.39 -11.17 17.45
CA ARG A 146 -2.19 -12.01 16.54
C ARG A 146 -1.41 -12.36 15.28
N THR A 147 -2.01 -13.22 14.44
CA THR A 147 -1.41 -13.64 13.17
C THR A 147 -1.23 -12.47 12.20
N TYR A 148 -2.26 -11.62 12.08
CA TYR A 148 -2.24 -10.39 11.30
C TYR A 148 -2.43 -9.17 12.21
N PHE A 149 -2.37 -7.97 11.66
CA PHE A 149 -2.37 -6.75 12.48
C PHE A 149 -3.72 -6.56 13.19
N MET A 150 -3.75 -6.79 14.50
CA MET A 150 -4.95 -6.78 15.34
C MET A 150 -6.07 -7.74 14.89
N SER A 151 -5.74 -8.74 14.08
CA SER A 151 -6.70 -9.71 13.53
C SER A 151 -6.08 -11.10 13.40
N ASP A 152 -6.92 -12.13 13.40
CA ASP A 152 -6.50 -13.50 13.05
C ASP A 152 -6.63 -13.77 11.56
N GLU A 153 -7.30 -12.87 10.81
CA GLU A 153 -7.47 -12.94 9.37
C GLU A 153 -6.78 -11.76 8.68
N PHE A 154 -6.28 -12.01 7.45
CA PHE A 154 -5.69 -10.98 6.60
C PHE A 154 -6.74 -9.92 6.23
N SER A 155 -6.37 -8.64 6.30
CA SER A 155 -7.30 -7.51 6.18
C SER A 155 -6.73 -6.36 5.35
N LEU A 156 -7.55 -5.34 5.09
CA LEU A 156 -7.09 -4.10 4.45
C LEU A 156 -5.97 -3.40 5.23
N THR A 157 -5.94 -3.55 6.56
CA THR A 157 -4.83 -3.00 7.37
C THR A 157 -3.50 -3.64 6.98
N ASP A 158 -3.48 -4.94 6.71
CA ASP A 158 -2.27 -5.64 6.27
C ASP A 158 -1.86 -5.21 4.86
N CYS A 159 -2.84 -4.92 3.98
CA CYS A 159 -2.58 -4.35 2.66
C CYS A 159 -1.98 -2.93 2.73
N VAL A 160 -2.29 -2.18 3.79
CA VAL A 160 -1.67 -0.88 4.06
C VAL A 160 -0.27 -1.04 4.64
N LEU A 161 -0.06 -1.97 5.56
CA LEU A 161 1.22 -2.15 6.25
C LEU A 161 2.29 -2.82 5.37
N ALA A 162 1.93 -3.77 4.54
CA ALA A 162 2.88 -4.53 3.74
C ALA A 162 3.76 -3.63 2.83
N PRO A 163 3.22 -2.67 2.05
CA PRO A 163 4.02 -1.75 1.25
C PRO A 163 4.96 -0.86 2.06
N LEU A 164 4.52 -0.42 3.23
CA LEU A 164 5.33 0.40 4.13
C LEU A 164 6.51 -0.42 4.66
N LEU A 165 6.25 -1.58 5.27
CA LEU A 165 7.28 -2.44 5.84
C LEU A 165 8.30 -2.90 4.80
N TRP A 166 7.86 -3.16 3.56
CA TRP A 166 8.74 -3.53 2.45
C TRP A 166 9.80 -2.49 2.11
N ARG A 167 9.48 -1.21 2.30
CA ARG A 167 10.36 -0.08 1.96
C ARG A 167 11.33 0.32 3.08
N LEU A 168 11.06 -0.07 4.33
CA LEU A 168 11.85 0.40 5.47
C LEU A 168 13.35 0.07 5.37
N PRO A 169 13.76 -1.13 4.92
CA PRO A 169 15.19 -1.43 4.76
C PRO A 169 15.87 -0.53 3.72
N SER A 170 15.21 -0.24 2.59
CA SER A 170 15.75 0.67 1.56
C SER A 170 15.89 2.10 2.06
N LEU A 171 15.07 2.50 3.05
CA LEU A 171 15.20 3.77 3.78
C LEU A 171 16.25 3.69 4.90
N GLY A 172 16.92 2.54 5.06
CA GLY A 172 17.91 2.28 6.10
C GLY A 172 17.30 2.19 7.50
N ILE A 173 16.06 1.70 7.62
CA ILE A 173 15.39 1.41 8.89
C ILE A 173 15.40 -0.09 9.11
N ASP A 174 16.13 -0.52 10.13
CA ASP A 174 16.13 -1.89 10.60
C ASP A 174 15.19 -2.02 11.81
N LEU A 175 14.24 -2.95 11.71
CA LEU A 175 13.24 -3.28 12.73
C LEU A 175 13.55 -4.59 13.46
N SER A 176 14.77 -5.10 13.35
CA SER A 176 15.18 -6.31 14.04
C SER A 176 15.10 -6.11 15.55
N THR A 177 14.37 -7.01 16.22
CA THR A 177 14.23 -7.06 17.67
C THR A 177 14.51 -8.48 18.16
N PRO A 178 14.86 -8.68 19.44
CA PRO A 178 15.06 -10.01 19.99
C PRO A 178 13.83 -10.92 19.89
N SER A 179 12.61 -10.37 19.93
CA SER A 179 11.37 -11.12 19.79
C SER A 179 11.09 -11.53 18.34
N GLY A 180 11.61 -10.78 17.38
CA GLY A 180 11.34 -10.99 15.96
C GLY A 180 9.88 -10.80 15.54
N ALA A 181 9.03 -10.21 16.38
CA ALA A 181 7.60 -10.14 16.12
C ALA A 181 7.26 -9.33 14.86
N ILE A 182 7.88 -8.15 14.70
CA ILE A 182 7.66 -7.30 13.53
C ILE A 182 8.20 -7.95 12.26
N THR A 183 9.42 -8.48 12.32
CA THR A 183 10.05 -9.15 11.17
C THR A 183 9.31 -10.43 10.78
N GLY A 184 8.86 -11.22 11.76
CA GLY A 184 8.04 -12.39 11.53
C GLY A 184 6.68 -12.06 10.89
N TYR A 185 6.04 -10.97 11.33
CA TYR A 185 4.81 -10.48 10.72
C TYR A 185 5.06 -10.03 9.26
N ALA A 186 6.10 -9.20 9.04
CA ALA A 186 6.45 -8.73 7.69
C ALA A 186 6.71 -9.91 6.74
N GLN A 187 7.48 -10.91 7.18
CA GLN A 187 7.76 -12.11 6.38
C GLN A 187 6.49 -12.91 6.03
N ARG A 188 5.50 -12.96 6.93
CA ARG A 188 4.20 -13.61 6.62
C ARG A 188 3.49 -12.91 5.47
N LEU A 189 3.47 -11.56 5.47
CA LEU A 189 2.89 -10.77 4.40
C LEU A 189 3.64 -10.97 3.08
N PHE A 190 4.96 -10.88 3.10
CA PHE A 190 5.82 -10.97 1.91
C PHE A 190 5.84 -12.36 1.26
N LYS A 191 5.52 -13.41 2.01
CA LYS A 191 5.38 -14.77 1.46
C LYS A 191 4.10 -14.99 0.68
N ARG A 192 3.08 -14.14 0.84
CA ARG A 192 1.81 -14.26 0.13
C ARG A 192 2.02 -14.14 -1.38
N ASN A 193 1.32 -14.97 -2.13
CA ASN A 193 1.42 -14.94 -3.60
C ASN A 193 0.97 -13.60 -4.18
N ALA A 194 -0.14 -13.05 -3.67
CA ALA A 194 -0.65 -11.75 -4.08
C ALA A 194 0.35 -10.62 -3.82
N PHE A 195 1.08 -10.64 -2.70
CA PHE A 195 2.13 -9.66 -2.42
C PHE A 195 3.23 -9.72 -3.48
N LYS A 196 3.73 -10.92 -3.80
CA LYS A 196 4.79 -11.12 -4.81
C LYS A 196 4.34 -10.65 -6.19
N LEU A 197 3.09 -10.92 -6.56
CA LEU A 197 2.51 -10.50 -7.85
C LEU A 197 2.28 -8.98 -7.90
N SER A 198 2.02 -8.33 -6.77
CA SER A 198 1.77 -6.89 -6.71
C SER A 198 3.03 -6.03 -6.82
N LEU A 199 4.22 -6.62 -6.69
CA LEU A 199 5.49 -5.91 -6.78
C LEU A 199 5.78 -5.46 -8.22
N SER A 200 6.09 -4.17 -8.39
CA SER A 200 6.71 -3.66 -9.61
C SER A 200 8.17 -4.13 -9.71
N ASP A 201 8.80 -3.96 -10.88
CA ASP A 201 10.21 -4.31 -11.04
C ASP A 201 11.12 -3.44 -10.16
N VAL A 202 10.77 -2.17 -9.97
CA VAL A 202 11.47 -1.26 -9.02
C VAL A 202 11.38 -1.81 -7.60
N GLU A 203 10.21 -2.23 -7.17
CA GLU A 203 9.99 -2.76 -5.82
C GLU A 203 10.67 -4.11 -5.57
N LYS A 204 10.80 -4.95 -6.59
CA LYS A 204 11.58 -6.20 -6.51
C LYS A 204 13.04 -5.93 -6.18
N THR A 205 13.64 -4.88 -6.77
CA THR A 205 15.05 -4.52 -6.49
C THR A 205 15.28 -4.05 -5.07
N MET A 206 14.25 -3.49 -4.39
CA MET A 206 14.36 -3.10 -2.98
C MET A 206 14.57 -4.30 -2.05
N ALA A 207 14.05 -5.48 -2.42
CA ALA A 207 14.16 -6.71 -1.62
C ALA A 207 15.52 -7.37 -1.76
N ASP A 208 16.11 -7.34 -2.95
CA ASP A 208 17.36 -8.06 -3.23
C ASP A 208 18.52 -7.59 -2.36
N ALA A 209 18.42 -6.40 -1.80
CA ALA A 209 19.41 -5.83 -0.90
C ALA A 209 19.23 -6.25 0.58
N HIS A 210 18.05 -6.68 1.03
CA HIS A 210 17.73 -6.74 2.47
C HIS A 210 16.96 -7.97 2.97
N TYR A 211 16.37 -8.78 2.07
CA TYR A 211 15.53 -9.93 2.46
C TYR A 211 16.03 -11.29 1.92
N LYS A 212 17.31 -11.36 1.52
CA LYS A 212 18.01 -12.63 1.19
C LYS A 212 18.47 -13.37 2.41
#